data_24148f516977639bb50fc84f8d237723
#
_entry.id   24148f516977639bb50fc84f8d237723
#
_cell.length_a   1.000
_cell.length_b   1.000
_cell.length_c   1.000
_cell.angle_alpha   90.00
_cell.angle_beta   90.00
_cell.angle_gamma   90.00
#
_symmetry.space_group_name_H-M   'P 1'
#
loop_
_entity.id
_entity.type
_entity.pdbx_description
1 polymer ?
#
loop_
_entity_poly.entity_id
_entity_poly.type
_entity_poly.pdbx_seq_one_letter_code
_entity_poly.pdbx_strand_id
1 'polypeptide(L)'
;MSIDIPGMGTADWLGALDNLDLLAAPVAASLTAVAEREPDLAAQAVVAAIDPEFADTDAMTARYAMDLRLSCNCVLVAGKREGQERIAAAVVRATTKADVNHVIKRLLNVRKASFWPQERAVEASGMEYGGITPVGVPEGWRLLLDTRVVEGFAVIGSGLRSSKLALPGAEVVEGLATE
;
A
#
# COMPACT_ATOMS: atom_id res chain seq x y z
N MET A 1 -7.41 -3.62 21.76
CA MET A 1 -6.16 -3.56 22.57
C MET A 1 -5.04 -3.16 21.65
N SER A 2 -4.31 -2.10 21.97
CA SER A 2 -3.22 -1.59 21.12
C SER A 2 -2.09 -2.62 21.01
N ILE A 3 -1.54 -2.75 19.81
CA ILE A 3 -0.45 -3.68 19.49
C ILE A 3 0.83 -2.88 19.40
N ASP A 4 1.81 -3.22 20.22
CA ASP A 4 3.12 -2.57 20.21
C ASP A 4 4.06 -3.29 19.25
N ILE A 5 4.48 -2.58 18.19
CA ILE A 5 5.41 -3.08 17.19
C ILE A 5 6.62 -2.13 17.16
N PRO A 6 7.84 -2.64 17.33
CA PRO A 6 9.03 -1.80 17.34
C PRO A 6 9.15 -0.90 16.10
N GLY A 7 9.34 0.39 16.33
CA GLY A 7 9.49 1.39 15.27
C GLY A 7 8.18 1.94 14.68
N MET A 8 7.02 1.41 15.09
CA MET A 8 5.71 1.85 14.61
C MET A 8 5.20 3.14 15.28
N GLY A 9 6.02 3.73 16.17
CA GLY A 9 5.75 5.03 16.80
C GLY A 9 4.62 5.02 17.80
N THR A 10 3.91 6.15 17.91
CA THR A 10 2.89 6.41 18.93
C THR A 10 1.45 6.32 18.40
N ALA A 11 1.24 5.89 17.16
CA ALA A 11 -0.09 5.61 16.64
C ALA A 11 -0.69 4.38 17.35
N ASP A 12 -2.01 4.38 17.51
CA ASP A 12 -2.72 3.29 18.19
C ASP A 12 -3.03 2.17 17.19
N TRP A 13 -2.15 1.19 17.11
CA TRP A 13 -2.25 0.07 16.17
C TRP A 13 -3.18 -1.01 16.71
N LEU A 14 -4.20 -1.37 15.94
CA LEU A 14 -5.25 -2.34 16.25
C LEU A 14 -5.25 -3.46 15.21
N GLY A 15 -5.78 -4.63 15.54
CA GLY A 15 -5.98 -5.69 14.57
C GLY A 15 -6.86 -5.23 13.42
N ALA A 16 -6.38 -5.35 12.17
CA ALA A 16 -7.08 -4.80 11.01
C ALA A 16 -8.41 -5.52 10.72
N LEU A 17 -8.48 -6.84 10.95
CA LEU A 17 -9.71 -7.62 10.75
C LEU A 17 -10.85 -7.23 11.70
N ASP A 18 -10.53 -6.74 12.90
CA ASP A 18 -11.51 -6.29 13.89
C ASP A 18 -11.91 -4.81 13.69
N ASN A 19 -11.25 -4.09 12.75
CA ASN A 19 -11.43 -2.66 12.52
C ASN A 19 -11.50 -2.34 11.01
N LEU A 20 -12.32 -3.10 10.27
CA LEU A 20 -12.47 -2.96 8.82
C LEU A 20 -13.04 -1.60 8.39
N ASP A 21 -13.73 -0.90 9.29
CA ASP A 21 -14.23 0.47 9.10
C ASP A 21 -13.11 1.52 8.95
N LEU A 22 -11.90 1.20 9.37
CA LEU A 22 -10.69 2.00 9.14
C LEU A 22 -10.02 1.73 7.79
N LEU A 23 -10.61 0.89 6.94
CA LEU A 23 -10.10 0.54 5.61
C LEU A 23 -11.07 1.01 4.52
N ALA A 24 -10.56 1.41 3.37
CA ALA A 24 -11.42 1.61 2.21
C ALA A 24 -12.09 0.28 1.80
N ALA A 25 -13.29 0.35 1.23
CA ALA A 25 -14.07 -0.84 0.88
C ALA A 25 -13.28 -1.90 0.07
N PRO A 26 -12.51 -1.55 -0.99
CA PRO A 26 -11.73 -2.54 -1.72
C PRO A 26 -10.62 -3.18 -0.88
N VAL A 27 -10.03 -2.41 0.06
CA VAL A 27 -8.98 -2.91 0.97
C VAL A 27 -9.57 -3.88 1.99
N ALA A 28 -10.71 -3.52 2.61
CA ALA A 28 -11.41 -4.37 3.55
C ALA A 28 -11.85 -5.69 2.89
N ALA A 29 -12.41 -5.62 1.67
CA ALA A 29 -12.80 -6.81 0.91
C ALA A 29 -11.60 -7.72 0.59
N SER A 30 -10.48 -7.14 0.15
CA SER A 30 -9.26 -7.89 -0.15
C SER A 30 -8.69 -8.56 1.11
N LEU A 31 -8.61 -7.84 2.23
CA LEU A 31 -8.10 -8.40 3.48
C LEU A 31 -9.00 -9.53 4.01
N THR A 32 -10.32 -9.38 3.90
CA THR A 32 -11.28 -10.43 4.26
C THR A 32 -11.09 -11.68 3.40
N ALA A 33 -10.92 -11.52 2.09
CA ALA A 33 -10.65 -12.65 1.19
C ALA A 33 -9.31 -13.34 1.48
N VAL A 34 -8.29 -12.59 1.91
CA VAL A 34 -7.02 -13.17 2.39
C VAL A 34 -7.25 -13.96 3.67
N ALA A 35 -8.05 -13.43 4.61
CA ALA A 35 -8.34 -14.11 5.88
C ALA A 35 -9.07 -15.46 5.69
N GLU A 36 -9.88 -15.60 4.66
CA GLU A 36 -10.54 -16.87 4.31
C GLU A 36 -9.56 -17.95 3.82
N ARG A 37 -8.49 -17.55 3.17
CA ARG A 37 -7.49 -18.45 2.58
C ARG A 37 -6.26 -18.65 3.46
N GLU A 38 -5.80 -17.58 4.07
CA GLU A 38 -4.57 -17.49 4.85
C GLU A 38 -4.84 -16.72 6.17
N PRO A 39 -5.58 -17.33 7.11
CA PRO A 39 -6.03 -16.63 8.33
C PRO A 39 -4.86 -16.13 9.19
N ASP A 40 -3.79 -16.90 9.30
CA ASP A 40 -2.61 -16.51 10.09
C ASP A 40 -1.87 -15.30 9.49
N LEU A 41 -1.88 -15.20 8.17
CA LEU A 41 -1.35 -14.07 7.43
C LEU A 41 -2.16 -12.81 7.70
N ALA A 42 -3.46 -12.88 7.48
CA ALA A 42 -4.36 -11.75 7.66
C ALA A 42 -4.42 -11.26 9.12
N ALA A 43 -4.24 -12.17 10.10
CA ALA A 43 -4.22 -11.84 11.51
C ALA A 43 -3.04 -10.95 11.93
N GLN A 44 -1.98 -10.87 11.13
CA GLN A 44 -0.82 -10.02 11.39
C GLN A 44 -1.02 -8.58 10.88
N ALA A 45 -2.04 -8.34 10.07
CA ALA A 45 -2.36 -7.01 9.59
C ALA A 45 -2.88 -6.12 10.74
N VAL A 46 -2.30 -4.94 10.87
CA VAL A 46 -2.72 -3.94 11.86
C VAL A 46 -3.09 -2.62 11.18
N VAL A 47 -4.04 -1.91 11.74
CA VAL A 47 -4.51 -0.62 11.25
C VAL A 47 -4.45 0.42 12.37
N ALA A 48 -4.14 1.66 12.03
CA ALA A 48 -4.20 2.78 12.97
C ALA A 48 -4.97 3.94 12.36
N ALA A 49 -5.90 4.51 13.12
CA ALA A 49 -6.48 5.80 12.79
C ALA A 49 -5.43 6.91 12.94
N ILE A 50 -5.37 7.81 11.98
CA ILE A 50 -4.48 8.98 12.01
C ILE A 50 -5.26 10.23 11.67
N ASP A 51 -4.73 11.38 12.04
CA ASP A 51 -5.23 12.65 11.55
C ASP A 51 -4.90 12.79 10.05
N PRO A 52 -5.90 13.05 9.18
CA PRO A 52 -5.70 13.19 7.74
C PRO A 52 -4.70 14.28 7.33
N GLU A 53 -4.48 15.31 8.17
CA GLU A 53 -3.47 16.33 7.93
C GLU A 53 -2.05 15.77 7.95
N PHE A 54 -1.82 14.66 8.67
CA PHE A 54 -0.54 13.98 8.79
C PHE A 54 -0.45 12.68 7.97
N ALA A 55 -1.31 12.52 6.96
CA ALA A 55 -1.34 11.29 6.13
C ALA A 55 -0.09 11.12 5.25
N ASP A 56 0.59 12.22 4.90
CA ASP A 56 1.80 12.17 4.08
C ASP A 56 2.97 11.62 4.90
N THR A 57 3.86 10.87 4.26
CA THR A 57 4.89 10.07 4.92
C THR A 57 5.77 10.87 5.91
N ASP A 58 6.25 12.04 5.48
CA ASP A 58 7.12 12.88 6.33
C ASP A 58 6.35 13.44 7.53
N ALA A 59 5.12 13.92 7.30
CA ALA A 59 4.25 14.46 8.34
C ALA A 59 3.87 13.37 9.36
N MET A 60 3.53 12.18 8.88
CA MET A 60 3.21 11.04 9.74
C MET A 60 4.42 10.61 10.58
N THR A 61 5.59 10.50 9.95
CA THR A 61 6.84 10.14 10.63
C THR A 61 7.14 11.11 11.77
N ALA A 62 7.03 12.41 11.51
CA ALA A 62 7.28 13.44 12.52
C ALA A 62 6.21 13.44 13.63
N ARG A 63 4.93 13.34 13.26
CA ARG A 63 3.78 13.44 14.19
C ARG A 63 3.70 12.26 15.14
N TYR A 64 3.94 11.04 14.62
CA TYR A 64 3.77 9.79 15.38
C TYR A 64 5.10 9.14 15.78
N ALA A 65 6.24 9.80 15.60
CA ALA A 65 7.58 9.29 15.93
C ALA A 65 7.85 7.90 15.30
N MET A 66 7.37 7.69 14.09
CA MET A 66 7.51 6.40 13.39
C MET A 66 8.87 6.30 12.70
N ASP A 67 9.42 5.10 12.63
CA ASP A 67 10.64 4.86 11.85
C ASP A 67 10.32 4.95 10.33
N LEU A 68 10.92 5.92 9.66
CA LEU A 68 10.75 6.14 8.22
C LEU A 68 11.06 4.88 7.39
N ARG A 69 11.95 4.03 7.87
CA ARG A 69 12.34 2.78 7.20
C ARG A 69 11.18 1.78 7.09
N LEU A 70 10.17 1.87 7.96
CA LEU A 70 8.97 1.03 7.90
C LEU A 70 7.95 1.54 6.90
N SER A 71 7.95 2.84 6.60
CA SER A 71 7.01 3.44 5.67
C SER A 71 7.28 3.02 4.22
N CYS A 72 6.21 2.74 3.50
CA CYS A 72 6.23 2.46 2.07
C CYS A 72 5.31 3.40 1.31
N ASN A 73 5.74 3.81 0.13
CA ASN A 73 4.93 4.54 -0.82
C ASN A 73 4.41 3.60 -1.91
N CYS A 74 3.12 3.67 -2.19
CA CYS A 74 2.51 3.01 -3.33
C CYS A 74 2.29 4.05 -4.43
N VAL A 75 3.02 3.93 -5.52
CA VAL A 75 2.91 4.83 -6.68
C VAL A 75 2.24 4.12 -7.85
N LEU A 76 1.23 4.76 -8.44
CA LEU A 76 0.58 4.23 -9.63
C LEU A 76 1.27 4.76 -10.88
N VAL A 77 1.69 3.84 -11.72
CA VAL A 77 2.40 4.11 -12.97
C VAL A 77 1.63 3.49 -14.12
N ALA A 78 1.44 4.25 -15.17
CA ALA A 78 0.78 3.77 -16.39
C ALA A 78 1.61 4.00 -17.64
N GLY A 79 1.36 3.18 -18.64
CA GLY A 79 1.88 3.31 -19.99
C GLY A 79 0.98 2.62 -20.99
N LYS A 80 1.26 2.80 -22.28
CA LYS A 80 0.48 2.16 -23.36
C LYS A 80 1.34 1.22 -24.19
N ARG A 81 0.77 0.08 -24.54
CA ARG A 81 1.31 -0.87 -25.51
C ARG A 81 0.19 -1.34 -26.43
N GLU A 82 0.39 -1.19 -27.74
CA GLU A 82 -0.57 -1.66 -28.74
C GLU A 82 -2.00 -1.12 -28.51
N GLY A 83 -2.10 0.16 -28.11
CA GLY A 83 -3.38 0.81 -27.82
C GLY A 83 -3.96 0.50 -26.42
N GLN A 84 -3.43 -0.50 -25.72
CA GLN A 84 -3.91 -0.88 -24.38
C GLN A 84 -3.13 -0.16 -23.29
N GLU A 85 -3.83 0.37 -22.31
CA GLU A 85 -3.23 0.93 -21.09
C GLU A 85 -2.83 -0.19 -20.14
N ARG A 86 -1.62 -0.10 -19.60
CA ARG A 86 -1.08 -1.01 -18.59
C ARG A 86 -0.75 -0.20 -17.35
N ILE A 87 -1.21 -0.67 -16.21
CA ILE A 87 -1.08 0.02 -14.92
C ILE A 87 -0.30 -0.86 -13.96
N ALA A 88 0.58 -0.25 -13.18
CA ALA A 88 1.24 -0.89 -12.06
C ALA A 88 1.04 -0.08 -10.79
N ALA A 89 0.79 -0.79 -9.69
CA ALA A 89 0.97 -0.29 -8.34
C ALA A 89 2.38 -0.69 -7.88
N ALA A 90 3.28 0.27 -7.79
CA ALA A 90 4.66 0.04 -7.40
C ALA A 90 4.90 0.49 -5.96
N VAL A 91 5.34 -0.45 -5.12
CA VAL A 91 5.58 -0.24 -3.69
C VAL A 91 7.09 -0.16 -3.44
N VAL A 92 7.52 0.92 -2.86
CA VAL A 92 8.92 1.17 -2.47
C VAL A 92 9.00 1.69 -1.06
N ARG A 93 10.09 1.43 -0.35
CA ARG A 93 10.34 2.07 0.94
C ARG A 93 10.40 3.59 0.77
N ALA A 94 9.92 4.34 1.76
CA ALA A 94 9.95 5.80 1.75
C ALA A 94 11.38 6.38 1.65
N THR A 95 12.37 5.60 2.06
CA THR A 95 13.80 5.93 1.94
C THR A 95 14.35 5.76 0.52
N THR A 96 13.56 5.27 -0.44
CA THR A 96 13.95 5.00 -1.82
C THR A 96 12.99 5.65 -2.81
N LYS A 97 13.33 5.59 -4.09
CA LYS A 97 12.50 6.13 -5.17
C LYS A 97 12.16 5.04 -6.18
N ALA A 98 10.92 5.06 -6.67
CA ALA A 98 10.49 4.20 -7.76
C ALA A 98 11.18 4.61 -9.08
N ASP A 99 11.89 3.69 -9.74
CA ASP A 99 12.47 3.92 -11.06
C ASP A 99 11.43 3.69 -12.16
N VAL A 100 10.65 4.74 -12.42
CA VAL A 100 9.58 4.73 -13.41
C VAL A 100 10.10 4.60 -14.83
N ASN A 101 11.23 5.28 -15.13
CA ASN A 101 11.70 5.43 -16.50
C ASN A 101 12.47 4.23 -17.03
N HIS A 102 13.02 3.39 -16.17
CA HIS A 102 13.79 2.22 -16.57
C HIS A 102 13.16 0.93 -16.08
N VAL A 103 13.10 0.71 -14.76
CA VAL A 103 12.66 -0.57 -14.18
C VAL A 103 11.17 -0.78 -14.41
N ILE A 104 10.31 0.12 -13.93
CA ILE A 104 8.85 -0.05 -14.03
C ILE A 104 8.39 -0.06 -15.48
N LYS A 105 8.92 0.84 -16.31
CA LYS A 105 8.63 0.88 -17.76
C LYS A 105 8.93 -0.47 -18.43
N ARG A 106 10.06 -1.08 -18.11
CA ARG A 106 10.44 -2.39 -18.67
C ARG A 106 9.51 -3.51 -18.17
N LEU A 107 9.20 -3.52 -16.86
CA LEU A 107 8.31 -4.52 -16.27
C LEU A 107 6.89 -4.40 -16.81
N LEU A 108 6.37 -3.19 -17.03
CA LEU A 108 5.09 -2.96 -17.70
C LEU A 108 5.12 -3.30 -19.19
N ASN A 109 6.30 -3.46 -19.78
CA ASN A 109 6.50 -3.66 -21.21
C ASN A 109 5.80 -2.57 -22.04
N VAL A 110 6.12 -1.30 -21.73
CA VAL A 110 5.58 -0.13 -22.43
C VAL A 110 6.72 0.75 -22.97
N ARG A 111 6.43 1.57 -23.98
CA ARG A 111 7.44 2.47 -24.57
C ARG A 111 7.69 3.72 -23.73
N LYS A 112 6.64 4.21 -23.06
CA LYS A 112 6.68 5.35 -22.14
C LYS A 112 5.86 4.99 -20.90
N ALA A 113 6.37 5.34 -19.73
CA ALA A 113 5.69 5.19 -18.46
C ALA A 113 5.73 6.54 -17.72
N SER A 114 4.67 6.86 -17.03
CA SER A 114 4.55 8.05 -16.18
C SER A 114 3.69 7.75 -14.95
N PHE A 115 3.78 8.59 -13.94
CA PHE A 115 2.81 8.55 -12.86
C PHE A 115 1.41 8.69 -13.43
N TRP A 116 0.50 7.86 -12.94
CA TRP A 116 -0.88 7.89 -13.40
C TRP A 116 -1.59 9.11 -12.81
N PRO A 117 -2.44 9.84 -13.58
CA PRO A 117 -3.12 11.01 -13.07
C PRO A 117 -3.94 10.71 -11.82
N GLN A 118 -3.80 11.55 -10.81
CA GLN A 118 -4.40 11.35 -9.48
C GLN A 118 -5.92 11.11 -9.51
N GLU A 119 -6.66 11.92 -10.27
CA GLU A 119 -8.12 11.77 -10.39
C GLU A 119 -8.51 10.39 -10.92
N ARG A 120 -7.80 9.92 -11.94
CA ARG A 120 -8.01 8.58 -12.51
C ARG A 120 -7.64 7.47 -11.53
N ALA A 121 -6.57 7.68 -10.76
CA ALA A 121 -6.10 6.74 -9.75
C ALA A 121 -7.15 6.56 -8.64
N VAL A 122 -7.70 7.64 -8.13
CA VAL A 122 -8.76 7.64 -7.11
C VAL A 122 -10.04 6.99 -7.63
N GLU A 123 -10.51 7.40 -8.82
CA GLU A 123 -11.71 6.86 -9.44
C GLU A 123 -11.61 5.34 -9.69
N ALA A 124 -10.50 4.89 -10.25
CA ALA A 124 -10.33 3.48 -10.61
C ALA A 124 -10.03 2.57 -9.43
N SER A 125 -9.30 3.05 -8.42
CA SER A 125 -8.97 2.24 -7.23
C SER A 125 -10.09 2.19 -6.20
N GLY A 126 -10.99 3.19 -6.19
CA GLY A 126 -11.95 3.37 -5.11
C GLY A 126 -11.30 3.77 -3.77
N MET A 127 -10.10 4.33 -3.83
CA MET A 127 -9.31 4.75 -2.67
C MET A 127 -9.08 6.25 -2.69
N GLU A 128 -8.86 6.84 -1.51
CA GLU A 128 -8.58 8.27 -1.37
C GLU A 128 -7.14 8.61 -1.77
N TYR A 129 -6.96 9.82 -2.29
CA TYR A 129 -5.62 10.37 -2.49
C TYR A 129 -4.84 10.44 -1.16
N GLY A 130 -3.59 9.97 -1.18
CA GLY A 130 -2.76 9.86 0.02
C GLY A 130 -3.02 8.59 0.86
N GLY A 131 -4.06 7.81 0.49
CA GLY A 131 -4.37 6.51 1.10
C GLY A 131 -4.17 5.33 0.16
N ILE A 132 -3.88 5.56 -1.12
CA ILE A 132 -3.74 4.48 -2.12
C ILE A 132 -2.71 3.45 -1.67
N THR A 133 -3.07 2.19 -1.78
CA THR A 133 -2.34 1.04 -1.25
C THR A 133 -2.29 -0.09 -2.27
N PRO A 134 -1.33 -1.03 -2.19
CA PRO A 134 -1.31 -2.21 -3.06
C PRO A 134 -2.43 -3.21 -2.75
N VAL A 135 -3.02 -3.15 -1.56
CA VAL A 135 -4.10 -4.06 -1.13
C VAL A 135 -5.42 -3.65 -1.75
N GLY A 136 -6.09 -4.58 -2.44
CA GLY A 136 -7.40 -4.32 -3.04
C GLY A 136 -7.35 -3.48 -4.32
N VAL A 137 -6.21 -3.44 -5.01
CA VAL A 137 -6.13 -2.80 -6.34
C VAL A 137 -6.99 -3.57 -7.36
N PRO A 138 -7.51 -2.88 -8.39
CA PRO A 138 -8.31 -3.52 -9.43
C PRO A 138 -7.59 -4.67 -10.13
N GLU A 139 -8.36 -5.67 -10.54
CA GLU A 139 -7.86 -6.78 -11.35
C GLU A 139 -7.17 -6.28 -12.63
N GLY A 140 -6.10 -6.95 -13.02
CA GLY A 140 -5.31 -6.59 -14.20
C GLY A 140 -4.24 -5.54 -13.96
N TRP A 141 -4.20 -4.90 -12.79
CA TRP A 141 -3.06 -4.06 -12.42
C TRP A 141 -1.88 -4.94 -11.97
N ARG A 142 -0.69 -4.55 -12.37
CA ARG A 142 0.52 -5.24 -11.91
C ARG A 142 0.95 -4.71 -10.56
N LEU A 143 1.15 -5.60 -9.61
CA LEU A 143 1.80 -5.26 -8.34
C LEU A 143 3.32 -5.42 -8.49
N LEU A 144 4.06 -4.35 -8.26
CA LEU A 144 5.52 -4.33 -8.30
C LEU A 144 6.04 -3.95 -6.91
N LEU A 145 6.84 -4.81 -6.31
CA LEU A 145 7.39 -4.61 -4.98
C LEU A 145 8.91 -4.48 -5.05
N ASP A 146 9.46 -3.44 -4.45
CA ASP A 146 10.90 -3.35 -4.21
C ASP A 146 11.31 -4.43 -3.20
N THR A 147 12.42 -5.13 -3.45
CA THR A 147 12.90 -6.22 -2.60
C THR A 147 13.11 -5.82 -1.14
N ARG A 148 13.36 -4.55 -0.86
CA ARG A 148 13.50 -4.01 0.51
C ARG A 148 12.17 -3.96 1.27
N VAL A 149 11.04 -4.01 0.58
CA VAL A 149 9.71 -4.02 1.23
C VAL A 149 9.51 -5.29 2.06
N VAL A 150 10.11 -6.41 1.66
CA VAL A 150 9.98 -7.70 2.37
C VAL A 150 10.70 -7.73 3.71
N GLU A 151 11.56 -6.76 4.00
CA GLU A 151 12.32 -6.68 5.25
C GLU A 151 11.49 -5.99 6.34
N GLY A 152 11.10 -6.72 7.40
CA GLY A 152 10.33 -6.18 8.53
C GLY A 152 8.90 -5.79 8.17
N PHE A 153 8.28 -4.96 9.01
CA PHE A 153 6.94 -4.43 8.73
C PHE A 153 6.95 -3.41 7.59
N ALA A 154 5.86 -3.39 6.84
CA ALA A 154 5.58 -2.40 5.81
C ALA A 154 4.33 -1.58 6.22
N VAL A 155 4.52 -0.30 6.52
CA VAL A 155 3.43 0.65 6.74
C VAL A 155 3.04 1.23 5.39
N ILE A 156 1.80 0.98 4.99
CA ILE A 156 1.22 1.33 3.69
C ILE A 156 -0.06 2.15 3.88
N GLY A 157 -0.66 2.60 2.79
CA GLY A 157 -2.00 3.18 2.82
C GLY A 157 -3.05 2.15 3.21
N SER A 158 -4.14 2.60 3.77
CA SER A 158 -5.34 1.82 4.08
C SER A 158 -6.45 1.96 3.04
N GLY A 159 -6.20 2.73 1.98
CA GLY A 159 -7.21 3.20 1.04
C GLY A 159 -7.93 4.48 1.50
N LEU A 160 -7.81 4.85 2.77
CA LEU A 160 -8.32 6.10 3.35
C LEU A 160 -7.17 7.02 3.76
N ARG A 161 -7.41 8.34 3.74
CA ARG A 161 -6.44 9.32 4.22
C ARG A 161 -6.38 9.38 5.75
N SER A 162 -7.43 8.93 6.42
CA SER A 162 -7.59 8.98 7.89
C SER A 162 -7.04 7.78 8.64
N SER A 163 -6.35 6.87 7.96
CA SER A 163 -5.78 5.67 8.60
C SER A 163 -4.57 5.13 7.82
N LYS A 164 -3.84 4.23 8.44
CA LYS A 164 -2.74 3.47 7.83
C LYS A 164 -2.89 1.98 8.13
N LEU A 165 -2.50 1.17 7.18
CA LEU A 165 -2.41 -0.28 7.28
C LEU A 165 -0.94 -0.68 7.41
N ALA A 166 -0.64 -1.69 8.20
CA ALA A 166 0.69 -2.28 8.25
C ALA A 166 0.62 -3.79 8.37
N LEU A 167 1.55 -4.46 7.71
CA LEU A 167 1.71 -5.90 7.77
C LEU A 167 3.18 -6.26 7.55
N PRO A 168 3.63 -7.48 7.93
CA PRO A 168 4.97 -7.95 7.61
C PRO A 168 5.22 -7.85 6.10
N GLY A 169 6.36 -7.29 5.71
CA GLY A 169 6.65 -7.02 4.30
C GLY A 169 6.72 -8.27 3.43
N ALA A 170 7.19 -9.39 3.97
CA ALA A 170 7.16 -10.68 3.28
C ALA A 170 5.73 -11.10 2.92
N GLU A 171 4.78 -10.81 3.78
CA GLU A 171 3.37 -11.15 3.61
C GLU A 171 2.64 -10.22 2.62
N VAL A 172 3.14 -9.00 2.44
CA VAL A 172 2.69 -8.14 1.32
C VAL A 172 2.93 -8.85 -0.02
N VAL A 173 4.03 -9.60 -0.12
CA VAL A 173 4.36 -10.35 -1.34
C VAL A 173 3.47 -11.58 -1.48
N GLU A 174 3.31 -12.36 -0.42
CA GLU A 174 2.58 -13.65 -0.45
C GLU A 174 1.06 -13.46 -0.47
N GLY A 175 0.54 -12.57 0.38
CA GLY A 175 -0.91 -12.36 0.52
C GLY A 175 -1.54 -11.52 -0.58
N LEU A 176 -0.77 -10.65 -1.23
CA LEU A 176 -1.24 -9.77 -2.31
C LEU A 176 -0.87 -10.27 -3.71
N ALA A 177 -0.01 -11.25 -3.84
CA ALA A 177 0.26 -11.96 -5.07
C ALA A 177 -0.95 -12.87 -5.41
N THR A 178 -2.09 -12.25 -5.67
CA THR A 178 -3.15 -12.96 -6.38
C THR A 178 -2.79 -12.98 -7.85
N GLU A 179 -2.73 -14.17 -8.38
CA GLU A 179 -2.50 -14.63 -9.74
C GLU A 179 -2.61 -13.59 -10.86
#